data_26195f0d19cc9145d76d80db9f885943
#
_entry.id   26195f0d19cc9145d76d80db9f885943
#
_cell.length_a   1.000
_cell.length_b   1.000
_cell.length_c   1.000
_cell.angle_alpha   90.00
_cell.angle_beta   90.00
_cell.angle_gamma   90.00
#
_symmetry.space_group_name_H-M   'P 1'
#
loop_
_entity.id
_entity.type
_entity.pdbx_description
1 polymer ?
#
loop_
_entity_poly.entity_id
_entity_poly.type
_entity_poly.pdbx_seq_one_letter_code
_entity_poly.pdbx_strand_id
1 'polypeptide(L)'
;ELAAMKVINQLILSKVCPNFILNYTWRFKSRSGICDDLYPNVAYFFNEYISDSQTFTEWVKSDHGIEELYNAYFQIIYALYTLQLRLNMTHLDLHTDNIIVQKVPKGGYWEYTIDETTYYVPNLGYIFYINDFGHAWIPNVLKSWFIRQRYNPKKIKSHFDLMILYRGHLAELKRSFGEGHLNKTKKKFFQKVLQTIIKTLRNGSREDFPKIIKDIWLDKYKVINNNSSIIDKFNINNSINISEIPVELQRLFN
;
A
#
# COMPACT_ATOMS: atom_id res chain seq x y z
N GLU A 1 -4.57 12.41 -9.05
CA GLU A 1 -4.70 12.12 -7.60
C GLU A 1 -6.16 11.95 -7.18
N LEU A 2 -7.06 12.95 -7.35
CA LEU A 2 -8.46 12.90 -6.93
C LEU A 2 -9.21 11.65 -7.43
N ALA A 3 -9.05 11.30 -8.70
CA ALA A 3 -9.70 10.12 -9.27
C ALA A 3 -9.22 8.83 -8.60
N ALA A 4 -7.93 8.73 -8.31
CA ALA A 4 -7.36 7.60 -7.57
C ALA A 4 -7.96 7.50 -6.15
N MET A 5 -7.99 8.63 -5.40
CA MET A 5 -8.52 8.67 -4.04
C MET A 5 -10.00 8.24 -3.97
N LYS A 6 -10.84 8.69 -4.91
CA LYS A 6 -12.26 8.29 -4.96
C LYS A 6 -12.47 6.78 -5.11
N VAL A 7 -11.65 6.15 -5.96
CA VAL A 7 -11.73 4.70 -6.16
C VAL A 7 -11.20 3.96 -4.93
N ILE A 8 -10.12 4.46 -4.34
CA ILE A 8 -9.52 3.90 -3.12
C ILE A 8 -10.49 3.94 -1.95
N ASN A 9 -11.28 5.03 -1.79
CA ASN A 9 -12.33 5.09 -0.77
C ASN A 9 -13.28 3.88 -0.85
N GLN A 10 -13.63 3.41 -2.05
CA GLN A 10 -14.50 2.24 -2.21
C GLN A 10 -13.85 0.96 -1.70
N LEU A 11 -12.52 0.82 -1.82
CA LEU A 11 -11.79 -0.32 -1.27
C LEU A 11 -11.88 -0.36 0.26
N ILE A 12 -11.80 0.82 0.91
CA ILE A 12 -11.90 0.94 2.36
C ILE A 12 -13.33 0.65 2.81
N LEU A 13 -14.31 1.39 2.27
CA LEU A 13 -15.72 1.33 2.67
C LEU A 13 -16.35 -0.05 2.44
N SER A 14 -15.95 -0.74 1.38
CA SER A 14 -16.40 -2.10 1.07
C SER A 14 -15.60 -3.20 1.81
N LYS A 15 -14.75 -2.84 2.76
CA LYS A 15 -13.90 -3.79 3.50
C LYS A 15 -13.08 -4.71 2.59
N VAL A 16 -12.63 -4.17 1.47
CA VAL A 16 -11.69 -4.86 0.58
C VAL A 16 -10.26 -4.75 1.14
N CYS A 17 -9.86 -3.54 1.55
CA CYS A 17 -8.53 -3.28 2.11
C CYS A 17 -8.56 -2.06 3.04
N PRO A 18 -8.07 -2.18 4.29
CA PRO A 18 -8.05 -1.07 5.25
C PRO A 18 -6.81 -0.17 5.11
N ASN A 19 -5.82 -0.56 4.31
CA ASN A 19 -4.47 -0.01 4.34
C ASN A 19 -4.30 1.22 3.42
N PHE A 20 -5.33 2.08 3.40
CA PHE A 20 -5.35 3.37 2.70
C PHE A 20 -5.98 4.44 3.58
N ILE A 21 -5.67 5.71 3.30
CA ILE A 21 -6.25 6.85 4.02
C ILE A 21 -7.54 7.28 3.32
N LEU A 22 -8.64 7.42 4.08
CA LEU A 22 -9.93 7.85 3.56
C LEU A 22 -9.88 9.33 3.16
N ASN A 23 -10.28 9.65 1.93
CA ASN A 23 -10.44 11.02 1.48
C ASN A 23 -11.91 11.45 1.63
N TYR A 24 -12.20 12.42 2.49
CA TYR A 24 -13.56 12.90 2.72
C TYR A 24 -14.06 13.78 1.58
N THR A 25 -13.23 14.74 1.14
CA THR A 25 -13.60 15.69 0.10
C THR A 25 -12.38 16.43 -0.47
N TRP A 26 -12.64 17.27 -1.45
CA TRP A 26 -11.63 18.12 -2.04
C TRP A 26 -12.23 19.46 -2.45
N ARG A 27 -11.40 20.49 -2.58
CA ARG A 27 -11.79 21.81 -3.10
C ARG A 27 -10.71 22.37 -3.99
N PHE A 28 -11.11 23.02 -5.08
CA PHE A 28 -10.24 23.87 -5.86
C PHE A 28 -10.40 25.32 -5.41
N LYS A 29 -9.30 26.03 -5.25
CA LYS A 29 -9.27 27.47 -5.08
C LYS A 29 -8.51 28.06 -6.26
N SER A 30 -9.22 28.84 -7.10
CA SER A 30 -8.57 29.72 -8.03
C SER A 30 -7.97 30.89 -7.24
N ARG A 31 -6.71 31.17 -7.40
CA ARG A 31 -6.08 32.36 -6.86
C ARG A 31 -6.35 33.52 -7.83
N SER A 32 -6.85 34.63 -7.30
CA SER A 32 -6.99 35.89 -8.01
C SER A 32 -6.04 36.92 -7.38
N GLY A 33 -4.90 37.19 -8.03
CA GLY A 33 -3.93 38.17 -7.54
C GLY A 33 -2.68 38.27 -8.39
N ILE A 34 -1.98 39.41 -8.33
CA ILE A 34 -0.87 39.82 -9.21
C ILE A 34 0.38 38.89 -9.10
N CYS A 35 0.46 38.02 -8.07
CA CYS A 35 1.57 37.05 -7.90
C CYS A 35 1.20 35.62 -8.30
N ASP A 36 0.02 35.38 -8.89
CA ASP A 36 -0.58 34.06 -9.03
C ASP A 36 -0.36 33.40 -10.40
N ASP A 37 0.39 34.03 -11.29
CA ASP A 37 0.63 33.51 -12.65
C ASP A 37 1.42 32.18 -12.69
N LEU A 38 2.13 31.85 -11.61
CA LEU A 38 2.90 30.60 -11.53
C LEU A 38 2.08 29.39 -11.05
N TYR A 39 1.01 29.62 -10.26
CA TYR A 39 0.16 28.54 -9.72
C TYR A 39 -1.31 28.98 -9.66
N PRO A 40 -2.01 29.04 -10.80
CA PRO A 40 -3.36 29.63 -10.87
C PRO A 40 -4.42 28.83 -10.12
N ASN A 41 -4.19 27.54 -9.85
CA ASN A 41 -5.15 26.67 -9.20
C ASN A 41 -4.49 25.79 -8.13
N VAL A 42 -5.06 25.77 -6.92
CA VAL A 42 -4.64 24.90 -5.83
C VAL A 42 -5.77 23.93 -5.49
N ALA A 43 -5.45 22.64 -5.43
CA ALA A 43 -6.35 21.62 -4.93
C ALA A 43 -6.05 21.34 -3.44
N TYR A 44 -7.09 21.40 -2.62
CA TYR A 44 -7.05 21.02 -1.21
C TYR A 44 -7.74 19.67 -1.06
N PHE A 45 -7.07 18.69 -0.47
CA PHE A 45 -7.61 17.38 -0.13
C PHE A 45 -7.85 17.32 1.37
N PHE A 46 -9.05 16.89 1.77
CA PHE A 46 -9.43 16.69 3.17
C PHE A 46 -9.48 15.19 3.43
N ASN A 47 -8.44 14.69 4.06
CA ASN A 47 -8.27 13.29 4.36
C ASN A 47 -8.60 12.99 5.81
N GLU A 48 -8.84 11.72 6.12
CA GLU A 48 -8.88 11.19 7.47
C GLU A 48 -7.61 11.60 8.23
N TYR A 49 -7.79 12.06 9.46
CA TYR A 49 -6.67 12.34 10.36
C TYR A 49 -6.24 11.06 11.07
N ILE A 50 -5.03 10.61 10.82
CA ILE A 50 -4.46 9.43 11.46
C ILE A 50 -3.72 9.88 12.73
N SER A 51 -4.34 9.68 13.90
CA SER A 51 -3.72 9.97 15.19
C SER A 51 -2.56 9.03 15.50
N ASP A 52 -1.66 9.45 16.39
CA ASP A 52 -0.48 8.65 16.80
C ASP A 52 0.28 8.02 15.63
N SER A 53 0.47 8.79 14.56
CA SER A 53 1.09 8.32 13.33
C SER A 53 2.47 8.90 13.11
N GLN A 54 3.26 8.16 12.33
CA GLN A 54 4.58 8.54 11.85
C GLN A 54 4.77 8.00 10.43
N THR A 55 5.79 8.43 9.72
CA THR A 55 6.14 7.84 8.43
C THR A 55 6.80 6.46 8.63
N PHE A 56 6.74 5.61 7.60
CA PHE A 56 7.46 4.34 7.65
C PHE A 56 8.97 4.54 7.72
N THR A 57 9.49 5.66 7.17
CA THR A 57 10.89 6.08 7.35
C THR A 57 11.25 6.27 8.83
N GLU A 58 10.39 6.93 9.60
CA GLU A 58 10.60 7.12 11.05
C GLU A 58 10.43 5.81 11.80
N TRP A 59 9.42 5.01 11.44
CA TRP A 59 9.17 3.72 12.05
C TRP A 59 10.36 2.77 11.90
N VAL A 60 10.98 2.65 10.73
CA VAL A 60 12.13 1.74 10.52
C VAL A 60 13.40 2.16 11.24
N LYS A 61 13.51 3.42 11.69
CA LYS A 61 14.63 3.90 12.52
C LYS A 61 14.61 3.29 13.93
N SER A 62 13.44 2.85 14.39
CA SER A 62 13.31 2.16 15.67
C SER A 62 13.65 0.66 15.52
N ASP A 63 14.00 0.01 16.63
CA ASP A 63 14.29 -1.42 16.60
C ASP A 63 13.01 -2.25 16.67
N HIS A 64 12.57 -2.73 15.51
CA HIS A 64 11.40 -3.59 15.37
C HIS A 64 11.77 -5.05 15.33
N GLY A 65 10.93 -5.87 15.98
CA GLY A 65 11.03 -7.32 15.93
C GLY A 65 10.75 -7.88 14.54
N ILE A 66 11.23 -9.10 14.29
CA ILE A 66 11.01 -9.78 13.01
C ILE A 66 9.52 -9.97 12.72
N GLU A 67 8.69 -10.20 13.74
CA GLU A 67 7.24 -10.38 13.61
C GLU A 67 6.56 -9.08 13.16
N GLU A 68 6.99 -7.94 13.69
CA GLU A 68 6.47 -6.63 13.26
C GLU A 68 6.83 -6.34 11.80
N LEU A 69 8.02 -6.75 11.35
CA LEU A 69 8.41 -6.66 9.93
C LEU A 69 7.55 -7.56 9.03
N TYR A 70 7.29 -8.81 9.45
CA TYR A 70 6.39 -9.70 8.70
C TYR A 70 4.99 -9.09 8.58
N ASN A 71 4.49 -8.52 9.68
CA ASN A 71 3.18 -7.87 9.75
C ASN A 71 3.10 -6.64 8.83
N ALA A 72 4.08 -5.74 8.91
CA ALA A 72 4.17 -4.55 8.08
C ALA A 72 4.14 -4.90 6.58
N TYR A 73 5.02 -5.81 6.17
CA TYR A 73 5.09 -6.20 4.76
C TYR A 73 3.85 -6.94 4.29
N PHE A 74 3.19 -7.74 5.15
CA PHE A 74 1.92 -8.35 4.78
C PHE A 74 0.88 -7.28 4.43
N GLN A 75 0.66 -6.32 5.32
CA GLN A 75 -0.33 -5.26 5.14
C GLN A 75 -0.05 -4.44 3.87
N ILE A 76 1.19 -4.04 3.65
CA ILE A 76 1.59 -3.25 2.49
C ILE A 76 1.45 -4.06 1.18
N ILE A 77 1.88 -5.32 1.17
CA ILE A 77 1.78 -6.17 -0.03
C ILE A 77 0.32 -6.51 -0.34
N TYR A 78 -0.52 -6.72 0.67
CA TYR A 78 -1.95 -6.90 0.47
C TYR A 78 -2.58 -5.64 -0.15
N ALA A 79 -2.23 -4.45 0.34
CA ALA A 79 -2.70 -3.19 -0.24
C ALA A 79 -2.27 -3.03 -1.70
N LEU A 80 -1.00 -3.30 -2.02
CA LEU A 80 -0.51 -3.25 -3.40
C LEU A 80 -1.19 -4.26 -4.31
N TYR A 81 -1.41 -5.48 -3.82
CA TYR A 81 -2.16 -6.49 -4.57
C TYR A 81 -3.59 -6.01 -4.84
N THR A 82 -4.24 -5.42 -3.84
CA THR A 82 -5.58 -4.85 -3.98
C THR A 82 -5.62 -3.76 -5.06
N LEU A 83 -4.66 -2.83 -5.08
CA LEU A 83 -4.56 -1.80 -6.12
C LEU A 83 -4.42 -2.43 -7.51
N GLN A 84 -3.57 -3.44 -7.65
CA GLN A 84 -3.35 -4.11 -8.94
C GLN A 84 -4.57 -4.92 -9.39
N LEU A 85 -5.15 -5.71 -8.48
CA LEU A 85 -6.28 -6.59 -8.82
C LEU A 85 -7.55 -5.81 -9.12
N ARG A 86 -7.90 -4.85 -8.26
CA ARG A 86 -9.19 -4.18 -8.31
C ARG A 86 -9.19 -2.94 -9.21
N LEU A 87 -8.04 -2.28 -9.35
CA LEU A 87 -7.94 -1.00 -10.04
C LEU A 87 -6.95 -1.02 -11.21
N ASN A 88 -6.19 -2.09 -11.39
CA ASN A 88 -5.05 -2.14 -12.31
C ASN A 88 -4.10 -0.93 -12.12
N MET A 89 -3.96 -0.48 -10.86
CA MET A 89 -3.27 0.74 -10.48
C MET A 89 -1.85 0.43 -9.98
N THR A 90 -0.89 1.22 -10.42
CA THR A 90 0.49 1.27 -9.88
C THR A 90 0.70 2.62 -9.23
N HIS A 91 1.26 2.66 -8.03
CA HIS A 91 1.49 3.89 -7.25
C HIS A 91 2.59 4.75 -7.87
N LEU A 92 3.66 4.14 -8.35
CA LEU A 92 4.84 4.70 -9.02
C LEU A 92 5.77 5.56 -8.15
N ASP A 93 5.40 5.88 -6.93
CA ASP A 93 6.19 6.68 -5.99
C ASP A 93 6.13 6.11 -4.57
N LEU A 94 6.09 4.78 -4.42
CA LEU A 94 5.95 4.13 -3.11
C LEU A 94 7.30 4.07 -2.38
N HIS A 95 7.80 5.22 -1.96
CA HIS A 95 8.90 5.30 -1.01
C HIS A 95 8.40 5.26 0.44
N THR A 96 9.30 5.15 1.39
CA THR A 96 8.97 4.91 2.79
C THR A 96 8.23 6.07 3.47
N ASP A 97 8.35 7.31 2.96
CA ASP A 97 7.60 8.45 3.48
C ASP A 97 6.15 8.50 3.00
N ASN A 98 5.82 7.77 1.91
CA ASN A 98 4.46 7.63 1.40
C ASN A 98 3.69 6.46 2.05
N ILE A 99 4.22 5.92 3.15
CA ILE A 99 3.53 4.96 4.00
C ILE A 99 3.43 5.57 5.40
N ILE A 100 2.21 5.75 5.86
CA ILE A 100 1.90 6.23 7.21
C ILE A 100 1.69 5.03 8.13
N VAL A 101 2.31 5.06 9.28
CA VAL A 101 2.22 4.01 10.30
C VAL A 101 1.48 4.57 11.51
N GLN A 102 0.31 4.02 11.80
CA GLN A 102 -0.46 4.36 12.98
C GLN A 102 -0.14 3.39 14.11
N LYS A 103 0.09 3.91 15.32
CA LYS A 103 0.15 3.12 16.53
C LYS A 103 -1.26 2.86 17.06
N VAL A 104 -1.59 1.60 17.29
CA VAL A 104 -2.89 1.17 17.81
C VAL A 104 -2.73 0.24 19.02
N PRO A 105 -3.74 0.08 19.90
CA PRO A 105 -3.67 -0.90 20.97
C PRO A 105 -3.41 -2.31 20.44
N LYS A 106 -2.41 -3.01 21.01
CA LYS A 106 -2.08 -4.40 20.64
C LYS A 106 -3.17 -5.37 21.05
N GLY A 107 -3.34 -6.43 20.28
CA GLY A 107 -4.20 -7.58 20.60
C GLY A 107 -5.21 -7.89 19.52
N GLY A 108 -5.69 -9.13 19.51
CA GLY A 108 -6.57 -9.64 18.49
C GLY A 108 -5.90 -9.85 17.12
N TYR A 109 -6.75 -10.11 16.13
CA TYR A 109 -6.34 -10.41 14.75
C TYR A 109 -7.21 -9.66 13.76
N TRP A 110 -6.62 -9.28 12.62
CA TRP A 110 -7.36 -8.93 11.41
C TRP A 110 -7.46 -10.17 10.52
N GLU A 111 -8.65 -10.45 10.03
CA GLU A 111 -8.91 -11.52 9.07
C GLU A 111 -8.84 -10.96 7.64
N TYR A 112 -7.92 -11.48 6.84
CA TYR A 112 -7.78 -11.15 5.43
C TYR A 112 -8.10 -12.36 4.57
N THR A 113 -9.03 -12.24 3.64
CA THR A 113 -9.33 -13.28 2.66
C THR A 113 -8.75 -12.90 1.29
N ILE A 114 -7.93 -13.78 0.74
CA ILE A 114 -7.33 -13.65 -0.59
C ILE A 114 -7.72 -14.92 -1.36
N ASP A 115 -8.51 -14.75 -2.40
CA ASP A 115 -9.15 -15.87 -3.10
C ASP A 115 -9.92 -16.75 -2.11
N GLU A 116 -9.57 -18.03 -1.99
CA GLU A 116 -10.19 -18.96 -1.05
C GLU A 116 -9.38 -19.13 0.26
N THR A 117 -8.30 -18.36 0.44
CA THR A 117 -7.39 -18.49 1.57
C THR A 117 -7.60 -17.37 2.58
N THR A 118 -7.79 -17.74 3.84
CA THR A 118 -7.90 -16.81 4.97
C THR A 118 -6.57 -16.71 5.72
N TYR A 119 -6.18 -15.48 6.02
CA TYR A 119 -4.99 -15.14 6.80
C TYR A 119 -5.40 -14.39 8.07
N TYR A 120 -4.96 -14.87 9.21
CA TYR A 120 -5.18 -14.24 10.52
C TYR A 120 -3.92 -13.46 10.92
N VAL A 121 -3.93 -12.17 10.62
CA VAL A 121 -2.79 -11.28 10.82
C VAL A 121 -2.86 -10.70 12.23
N PRO A 122 -1.89 -11.00 13.11
CA PRO A 122 -1.94 -10.53 14.49
C PRO A 122 -1.81 -9.00 14.54
N ASN A 123 -2.61 -8.36 15.40
CA ASN A 123 -2.44 -6.95 15.68
C ASN A 123 -1.26 -6.72 16.64
N LEU A 124 -0.12 -6.40 16.09
CA LEU A 124 1.12 -6.11 16.83
C LEU A 124 1.24 -4.65 17.27
N GLY A 125 0.15 -3.86 17.15
CA GLY A 125 0.10 -2.48 17.59
C GLY A 125 0.39 -1.46 16.47
N TYR A 126 0.33 -1.87 15.20
CA TYR A 126 0.57 -0.99 14.05
C TYR A 126 -0.34 -1.30 12.88
N ILE A 127 -0.87 -0.23 12.26
CA ILE A 127 -1.54 -0.28 10.95
C ILE A 127 -0.71 0.55 9.97
N PHE A 128 -0.57 0.06 8.74
CA PHE A 128 0.21 0.69 7.67
C PHE A 128 -0.73 1.17 6.56
N TYR A 129 -0.66 2.46 6.22
CA TYR A 129 -1.50 3.08 5.20
C TYR A 129 -0.63 3.57 4.04
N ILE A 130 -0.98 3.21 2.81
CA ILE A 130 -0.39 3.79 1.61
C ILE A 130 -1.06 5.13 1.36
N ASN A 131 -0.26 6.17 1.11
CA ASN A 131 -0.68 7.55 0.89
C ASN A 131 0.01 8.15 -0.35
N ASP A 132 -0.41 9.35 -0.76
CA ASP A 132 0.14 10.13 -1.87
C ASP A 132 0.06 9.45 -3.24
N PHE A 133 -1.16 9.45 -3.79
CA PHE A 133 -1.44 8.91 -5.13
C PHE A 133 -1.24 9.93 -6.26
N GLY A 134 -0.45 10.98 -6.02
CA GLY A 134 -0.17 12.03 -7.01
C GLY A 134 0.49 11.51 -8.29
N HIS A 135 1.27 10.44 -8.17
CA HIS A 135 1.95 9.79 -9.30
C HIS A 135 1.27 8.51 -9.79
N ALA A 136 0.17 8.11 -9.16
CA ALA A 136 -0.49 6.86 -9.49
C ALA A 136 -0.90 6.76 -10.97
N TRP A 137 -0.74 5.58 -11.51
CA TRP A 137 -1.06 5.29 -12.90
C TRP A 137 -2.06 4.15 -13.02
N ILE A 138 -3.09 4.38 -13.83
CA ILE A 138 -4.08 3.39 -14.24
C ILE A 138 -4.05 3.37 -15.77
N PRO A 139 -3.77 2.22 -16.41
CA PRO A 139 -3.73 2.11 -17.87
C PRO A 139 -5.01 2.65 -18.52
N ASN A 140 -4.84 3.46 -19.56
CA ASN A 140 -5.92 4.07 -20.37
C ASN A 140 -6.85 5.07 -19.64
N VAL A 141 -6.66 5.30 -18.33
CA VAL A 141 -7.52 6.18 -17.52
C VAL A 141 -6.77 7.40 -17.03
N LEU A 142 -5.67 7.21 -16.33
CA LEU A 142 -4.84 8.31 -15.83
C LEU A 142 -3.68 8.55 -16.81
N LYS A 143 -3.87 9.50 -17.72
CA LYS A 143 -2.79 9.98 -18.59
C LYS A 143 -1.93 10.99 -17.83
N SER A 144 -1.11 10.53 -16.91
CA SER A 144 -0.17 11.42 -16.23
C SER A 144 0.92 11.90 -17.20
N TRP A 145 1.05 13.22 -17.35
CA TRP A 145 2.13 13.85 -18.09
C TRP A 145 3.50 13.42 -17.58
N PHE A 146 3.63 13.28 -16.26
CA PHE A 146 4.84 12.88 -15.56
C PHE A 146 5.29 11.44 -15.94
N ILE A 147 4.34 10.51 -16.11
CA ILE A 147 4.63 9.13 -16.50
C ILE A 147 5.25 9.09 -17.89
N ARG A 148 4.74 9.89 -18.82
CA ARG A 148 5.29 9.92 -20.20
C ARG A 148 6.74 10.38 -20.27
N GLN A 149 7.18 11.23 -19.34
CA GLN A 149 8.55 11.72 -19.31
C GLN A 149 9.52 10.79 -18.56
N ARG A 150 9.10 10.16 -17.46
CA ARG A 150 9.97 9.36 -16.59
C ARG A 150 9.91 7.86 -16.86
N TYR A 151 8.75 7.35 -17.25
CA TYR A 151 8.55 5.92 -17.40
C TYR A 151 8.00 5.58 -18.78
N ASN A 152 8.52 4.50 -19.38
CA ASN A 152 7.86 3.90 -20.54
C ASN A 152 6.64 3.10 -20.03
N PRO A 153 5.38 3.50 -20.34
CA PRO A 153 4.19 2.81 -19.84
C PRO A 153 4.16 1.32 -20.14
N LYS A 154 4.76 0.90 -21.27
CA LYS A 154 4.87 -0.52 -21.65
C LYS A 154 5.84 -1.32 -20.77
N LYS A 155 6.67 -0.65 -19.97
CA LYS A 155 7.65 -1.26 -19.07
C LYS A 155 7.23 -1.23 -17.60
N ILE A 156 6.13 -0.55 -17.27
CA ILE A 156 5.60 -0.55 -15.90
C ILE A 156 4.99 -1.93 -15.64
N LYS A 157 5.55 -2.60 -14.65
CA LYS A 157 5.11 -3.93 -14.22
C LYS A 157 4.48 -3.85 -12.84
N SER A 158 3.60 -4.77 -12.52
CA SER A 158 2.87 -4.84 -11.24
C SER A 158 3.77 -4.82 -9.99
N HIS A 159 5.00 -5.32 -10.09
CA HIS A 159 5.94 -5.36 -8.97
C HIS A 159 6.78 -4.08 -8.78
N PHE A 160 6.57 -3.05 -9.60
CA PHE A 160 7.39 -1.84 -9.58
C PHE A 160 7.41 -1.17 -8.21
N ASP A 161 6.22 -1.02 -7.60
CA ASP A 161 6.07 -0.43 -6.26
C ASP A 161 6.79 -1.23 -5.18
N LEU A 162 6.72 -2.55 -5.23
CA LEU A 162 7.45 -3.42 -4.30
C LEU A 162 8.97 -3.23 -4.39
N MET A 163 9.50 -3.01 -5.58
CA MET A 163 10.93 -2.77 -5.76
C MET A 163 11.36 -1.39 -5.25
N ILE A 164 10.53 -0.36 -5.43
CA ILE A 164 10.78 0.99 -4.88
C ILE A 164 10.80 0.90 -3.35
N LEU A 165 9.74 0.34 -2.76
CA LEU A 165 9.61 0.19 -1.31
C LEU A 165 10.80 -0.58 -0.72
N TYR A 166 11.13 -1.72 -1.30
CA TYR A 166 12.22 -2.55 -0.81
C TYR A 166 13.56 -1.82 -0.82
N ARG A 167 13.90 -1.14 -1.93
CA ARG A 167 15.13 -0.35 -2.05
C ARG A 167 15.16 0.80 -1.05
N GLY A 168 14.05 1.52 -0.89
CA GLY A 168 13.90 2.61 0.07
C GLY A 168 14.13 2.12 1.50
N HIS A 169 13.47 1.04 1.88
CA HIS A 169 13.60 0.46 3.22
C HIS A 169 15.05 -0.02 3.51
N LEU A 170 15.69 -0.70 2.57
CA LEU A 170 17.09 -1.09 2.75
C LEU A 170 18.03 0.12 2.89
N ALA A 171 17.79 1.19 2.13
CA ALA A 171 18.59 2.41 2.23
C ALA A 171 18.43 3.06 3.61
N GLU A 172 17.19 3.13 4.15
CA GLU A 172 16.95 3.66 5.49
C GLU A 172 17.58 2.81 6.59
N LEU A 173 17.48 1.48 6.51
CA LEU A 173 18.13 0.60 7.46
C LEU A 173 19.66 0.77 7.46
N LYS A 174 20.28 0.92 6.30
CA LYS A 174 21.72 1.18 6.19
C LYS A 174 22.10 2.54 6.80
N ARG A 175 21.30 3.57 6.55
CA ARG A 175 21.50 4.92 7.09
C ARG A 175 21.39 4.95 8.61
N SER A 176 20.36 4.30 9.16
CA SER A 176 20.03 4.37 10.60
C SER A 176 20.93 3.52 11.46
N PHE A 177 21.38 2.36 10.98
CA PHE A 177 22.10 1.38 11.78
C PHE A 177 23.52 1.07 11.28
N GLY A 178 23.94 1.63 10.16
CA GLY A 178 25.20 1.29 9.51
C GLY A 178 25.21 -0.15 8.92
N GLU A 179 26.23 -0.49 8.16
CA GLU A 179 26.26 -1.79 7.46
C GLU A 179 26.38 -3.01 8.40
N GLY A 180 26.79 -2.81 9.65
CA GLY A 180 27.02 -3.88 10.66
C GLY A 180 25.80 -4.26 11.51
N HIS A 181 24.80 -3.40 11.62
CA HIS A 181 23.75 -3.52 12.64
C HIS A 181 22.49 -4.29 12.24
N LEU A 182 22.32 -4.68 10.98
CA LEU A 182 21.27 -5.64 10.63
C LEU A 182 21.61 -7.00 11.24
N ASN A 183 20.89 -7.37 12.30
CA ASN A 183 21.09 -8.68 12.90
C ASN A 183 20.83 -9.80 11.84
N LYS A 184 21.42 -10.98 12.03
CA LYS A 184 21.36 -12.11 11.10
C LYS A 184 19.93 -12.50 10.70
N THR A 185 18.97 -12.35 11.62
CA THR A 185 17.56 -12.70 11.42
C THR A 185 16.87 -11.71 10.47
N LYS A 186 17.07 -10.41 10.69
CA LYS A 186 16.53 -9.35 9.80
C LYS A 186 17.12 -9.47 8.39
N LYS A 187 18.44 -9.72 8.27
CA LYS A 187 19.08 -9.98 6.97
C LYS A 187 18.44 -11.16 6.24
N LYS A 188 18.20 -12.28 6.93
CA LYS A 188 17.53 -13.45 6.35
C LYS A 188 16.10 -13.14 5.91
N PHE A 189 15.34 -12.37 6.70
CA PHE A 189 13.99 -11.95 6.34
C PHE A 189 14.00 -11.18 5.02
N PHE A 190 14.80 -10.12 4.93
CA PHE A 190 14.89 -9.31 3.72
C PHE A 190 15.37 -10.11 2.50
N GLN A 191 16.35 -11.00 2.69
CA GLN A 191 16.77 -11.90 1.62
C GLN A 191 15.64 -12.81 1.16
N LYS A 192 14.88 -13.41 2.10
CA LYS A 192 13.72 -14.26 1.78
C LYS A 192 12.66 -13.47 1.01
N VAL A 193 12.24 -12.33 1.52
CA VAL A 193 11.22 -11.48 0.88
C VAL A 193 11.68 -11.07 -0.51
N LEU A 194 12.89 -10.56 -0.66
CA LEU A 194 13.43 -10.15 -1.95
C LEU A 194 13.54 -11.30 -2.93
N GLN A 195 14.11 -12.42 -2.50
CA GLN A 195 14.26 -13.60 -3.38
C GLN A 195 12.91 -14.13 -3.85
N THR A 196 11.91 -14.16 -2.95
CA THR A 196 10.55 -14.55 -3.30
C THR A 196 9.95 -13.58 -4.30
N ILE A 197 10.04 -12.27 -4.04
CA ILE A 197 9.58 -11.24 -4.97
C ILE A 197 10.25 -11.40 -6.33
N ILE A 198 11.58 -11.45 -6.40
CA ILE A 198 12.34 -11.56 -7.65
C ILE A 198 12.00 -12.86 -8.39
N LYS A 199 11.94 -13.97 -7.67
CA LYS A 199 11.66 -15.29 -8.25
C LYS A 199 10.24 -15.35 -8.83
N THR A 200 9.26 -14.82 -8.09
CA THR A 200 7.86 -14.90 -8.46
C THR A 200 7.51 -13.88 -9.54
N LEU A 201 8.05 -12.67 -9.44
CA LEU A 201 7.73 -11.56 -10.37
C LEU A 201 8.57 -11.56 -11.66
N ARG A 202 9.23 -12.66 -12.02
CA ARG A 202 10.00 -12.74 -13.28
C ARG A 202 9.18 -12.35 -14.50
N ASN A 203 7.89 -12.68 -14.52
CA ASN A 203 6.96 -12.35 -15.60
C ASN A 203 6.27 -10.99 -15.39
N GLY A 204 6.27 -10.45 -14.16
CA GLY A 204 5.68 -9.16 -13.79
C GLY A 204 4.17 -9.12 -13.92
N SER A 205 3.47 -10.24 -13.68
CA SER A 205 2.02 -10.33 -13.66
C SER A 205 1.45 -9.99 -12.27
N ARG A 206 0.25 -9.40 -12.23
CA ARG A 206 -0.52 -9.22 -10.98
C ARG A 206 -0.88 -10.55 -10.32
N GLU A 207 -1.00 -11.61 -11.10
CA GLU A 207 -1.29 -12.97 -10.64
C GLU A 207 -0.16 -13.56 -9.77
N ASP A 208 1.01 -12.93 -9.76
CA ASP A 208 2.13 -13.34 -8.93
C ASP A 208 1.96 -12.94 -7.45
N PHE A 209 1.12 -11.92 -7.13
CA PHE A 209 0.94 -11.44 -5.75
C PHE A 209 0.36 -12.49 -4.79
N PRO A 210 -0.72 -13.23 -5.11
CA PRO A 210 -1.23 -14.29 -4.24
C PRO A 210 -0.16 -15.33 -3.92
N LYS A 211 0.68 -15.67 -4.90
CA LYS A 211 1.78 -16.60 -4.72
C LYS A 211 2.83 -16.07 -3.77
N ILE A 212 3.21 -14.78 -3.89
CA ILE A 212 4.16 -14.13 -2.96
C ILE A 212 3.61 -14.19 -1.54
N ILE A 213 2.34 -13.80 -1.36
CA ILE A 213 1.69 -13.79 -0.05
C ILE A 213 1.65 -15.21 0.53
N LYS A 214 1.26 -16.20 -0.26
CA LYS A 214 1.23 -17.61 0.13
C LYS A 214 2.61 -18.13 0.53
N ASP A 215 3.62 -17.91 -0.29
CA ASP A 215 4.97 -18.43 -0.06
C ASP A 215 5.63 -17.84 1.19
N ILE A 216 5.25 -16.63 1.60
CA ILE A 216 5.87 -15.94 2.74
C ILE A 216 5.04 -16.11 4.02
N TRP A 217 3.70 -16.02 3.96
CA TRP A 217 2.85 -15.86 5.13
C TRP A 217 1.84 -16.97 5.38
N LEU A 218 1.57 -17.89 4.42
CA LEU A 218 0.52 -18.90 4.61
C LEU A 218 0.73 -19.71 5.90
N ASP A 219 1.94 -20.25 6.11
CA ASP A 219 2.22 -21.05 7.30
C ASP A 219 2.21 -20.25 8.59
N LYS A 220 2.45 -18.94 8.48
CA LYS A 220 2.55 -18.03 9.63
C LYS A 220 1.17 -17.55 10.10
N TYR A 221 0.24 -17.32 9.17
CA TYR A 221 -1.03 -16.65 9.43
C TYR A 221 -2.28 -17.49 9.13
N LYS A 222 -2.14 -18.80 8.95
CA LYS A 222 -3.27 -19.68 8.64
C LYS A 222 -4.12 -20.11 9.85
N VAL A 223 -3.61 -19.91 11.06
CA VAL A 223 -4.26 -20.39 12.30
C VAL A 223 -4.33 -19.26 13.31
N ILE A 224 -5.47 -19.17 13.98
CA ILE A 224 -5.73 -18.28 15.11
C ILE A 224 -5.79 -19.10 16.40
N ASN A 225 -5.30 -18.55 17.51
CA ASN A 225 -5.50 -19.16 18.83
C ASN A 225 -6.97 -19.04 19.25
N ASN A 226 -7.54 -20.13 19.75
CA ASN A 226 -8.98 -20.26 20.07
C ASN A 226 -9.55 -19.16 20.99
N ASN A 227 -8.70 -18.48 21.77
CA ASN A 227 -9.11 -17.41 22.71
C ASN A 227 -8.89 -15.99 22.15
N SER A 228 -8.58 -15.84 20.88
CA SER A 228 -8.25 -14.55 20.29
C SER A 228 -9.45 -13.97 19.54
N SER A 229 -9.69 -12.66 19.71
CA SER A 229 -10.77 -11.94 19.02
C SER A 229 -10.36 -11.53 17.61
N ILE A 230 -11.31 -11.59 16.69
CA ILE A 230 -11.18 -10.96 15.38
C ILE A 230 -11.61 -9.49 15.50
N ILE A 231 -10.72 -8.56 15.14
CA ILE A 231 -10.97 -7.12 15.20
C ILE A 231 -11.85 -6.70 14.02
N ASP A 232 -11.46 -7.08 12.82
CA ASP A 232 -12.22 -6.85 11.59
C ASP A 232 -11.86 -7.85 10.49
N LYS A 233 -12.67 -7.88 9.41
CA LYS A 233 -12.55 -8.81 8.29
C LYS A 233 -12.47 -8.06 6.97
N PHE A 234 -11.49 -8.41 6.17
CA PHE A 234 -11.24 -7.84 4.85
C PHE A 234 -11.20 -8.94 3.80
N ASN A 235 -11.94 -8.76 2.71
CA ASN A 235 -11.97 -9.71 1.61
C ASN A 235 -11.70 -8.99 0.29
N ILE A 236 -10.65 -9.40 -0.41
CA ILE A 236 -10.24 -8.80 -1.67
C ILE A 236 -11.31 -8.90 -2.76
N ASN A 237 -12.23 -9.86 -2.62
CA ASN A 237 -13.32 -10.09 -3.58
C ASN A 237 -14.62 -9.35 -3.24
N ASN A 238 -14.70 -8.61 -2.12
CA ASN A 238 -15.88 -7.84 -1.79
C ASN A 238 -16.27 -6.91 -2.94
N SER A 239 -17.57 -6.74 -3.17
CA SER A 239 -18.09 -5.83 -4.18
C SER A 239 -17.71 -4.39 -3.85
N ILE A 240 -17.41 -3.62 -4.89
CA ILE A 240 -17.14 -2.18 -4.78
C ILE A 240 -18.38 -1.44 -5.28
N ASN A 241 -18.84 -0.44 -4.55
CA ASN A 241 -19.87 0.47 -5.04
C ASN A 241 -19.26 1.44 -6.06
N ILE A 242 -19.49 1.17 -7.34
CA ILE A 242 -18.93 1.96 -8.44
C ILE A 242 -19.79 3.19 -8.80
N SER A 243 -20.96 3.39 -8.19
CA SER A 243 -21.85 4.51 -8.49
C SER A 243 -21.22 5.89 -8.18
N GLU A 244 -20.29 5.93 -7.24
CA GLU A 244 -19.56 7.14 -6.85
C GLU A 244 -18.23 7.31 -7.61
N ILE A 245 -17.86 6.34 -8.43
CA ILE A 245 -16.62 6.39 -9.21
C ILE A 245 -16.88 7.22 -10.48
N PRO A 246 -15.98 8.13 -10.86
CA PRO A 246 -16.09 8.88 -12.10
C PRO A 246 -16.29 7.97 -13.31
N VAL A 247 -17.13 8.40 -14.25
CA VAL A 247 -17.51 7.58 -15.43
C VAL A 247 -16.29 7.05 -16.21
N GLU A 248 -15.23 7.85 -16.29
CA GLU A 248 -13.98 7.48 -16.93
C GLU A 248 -13.30 6.28 -16.25
N LEU A 249 -13.50 6.13 -14.94
CA LEU A 249 -12.95 5.02 -14.15
C LEU A 249 -13.89 3.82 -14.11
N GLN A 250 -15.20 4.01 -14.30
CA GLN A 250 -16.17 2.91 -14.27
C GLN A 250 -15.90 1.87 -15.37
N ARG A 251 -15.33 2.31 -16.51
CA ARG A 251 -14.96 1.42 -17.62
C ARG A 251 -13.86 0.41 -17.27
N LEU A 252 -13.16 0.59 -16.16
CA LEU A 252 -12.15 -0.36 -15.69
C LEU A 252 -12.74 -1.59 -14.99
N PHE A 253 -14.00 -1.50 -14.57
CA PHE A 253 -14.68 -2.55 -13.81
C PHE A 253 -15.67 -3.38 -14.66
N ASN A 254 -15.86 -2.98 -15.92
CA ASN A 254 -16.64 -3.69 -16.94
C ASN A 254 -15.69 -4.37 -17.94
#